data_7a1690a5d2a3328f2b78a147c08c0490
#
_entry.id   7a1690a5d2a3328f2b78a147c08c0490
#
_cell.length_a   1.000
_cell.length_b   1.000
_cell.length_c   1.000
_cell.angle_alpha   90.00
_cell.angle_beta   90.00
_cell.angle_gamma   90.00
#
_symmetry.space_group_name_H-M   'P 1'
#
loop_
_entity.id
_entity.type
_entity.pdbx_description
1 polymer ?
#
loop_
_entity_poly.entity_id
_entity_poly.type
_entity_poly.pdbx_seq_one_letter_code
_entity_poly.pdbx_strand_id
1 'polypeptide(L)'
;MAQKMTNKEYSIKQLRSQLEYLTNELNKTTEKIQLQEILENTSVDKVSKELEPEQEISELIKKQNVISHEIITVKKRIQKLSAKTILKAELLILPVVVVLLFFVATNYSISPIEQTPIIKTHYVVEDLQGSSINNYNHWNIVNNTPLTVNIENTSNLSEQKIQDIKNAIMSTERITNDNSHPFDAQSGMKPLYFRGWQGAVNTISADTKHNIPEKFNFIQSNNGEGNIVVTLSTIKSDDGYSGITRTVVDGTQILKVFVTIYDSEKLTDSQLESIVRQEFGHALGLPQTDNSDIMNESIMTGNYYITECDLNTLQKLYNDVQPSGNFCNN
;
A
#
# COMPACT_ATOMS: atom_id res chain seq x y z
N MET A 1 -26.13 -29.30 23.13
CA MET A 1 -27.37 -28.53 22.81
C MET A 1 -27.14 -27.80 21.48
N ALA A 2 -27.77 -28.25 20.39
CA ALA A 2 -27.68 -27.56 19.09
C ALA A 2 -28.63 -26.35 19.13
N GLN A 3 -28.04 -25.15 19.00
CA GLN A 3 -28.80 -23.91 18.96
C GLN A 3 -29.60 -23.84 17.65
N LYS A 4 -30.91 -23.78 17.73
CA LYS A 4 -31.83 -23.72 16.58
C LYS A 4 -31.67 -22.36 15.92
N MET A 5 -31.04 -22.32 14.72
CA MET A 5 -30.88 -21.09 13.94
C MET A 5 -32.23 -20.43 13.68
N THR A 6 -32.29 -19.11 13.77
CA THR A 6 -33.49 -18.35 13.43
C THR A 6 -33.70 -18.33 11.89
N ASN A 7 -34.95 -18.22 11.44
CA ASN A 7 -35.27 -18.14 10.01
C ASN A 7 -34.49 -17.01 9.31
N LYS A 8 -34.07 -16.00 10.01
CA LYS A 8 -33.32 -14.86 9.51
C LYS A 8 -31.84 -15.17 9.36
N GLU A 9 -31.23 -15.87 10.33
CA GLU A 9 -29.85 -16.33 10.23
C GLU A 9 -29.69 -17.31 9.06
N TYR A 10 -30.68 -18.17 8.86
CA TYR A 10 -30.73 -19.06 7.71
C TYR A 10 -30.77 -18.26 6.40
N SER A 11 -31.58 -17.21 6.30
CA SER A 11 -31.69 -16.35 5.12
C SER A 11 -30.39 -15.60 4.82
N ILE A 12 -29.70 -15.09 5.86
CA ILE A 12 -28.41 -14.40 5.69
C ILE A 12 -27.33 -15.38 5.27
N LYS A 13 -27.29 -16.59 5.82
CA LYS A 13 -26.36 -17.65 5.42
C LYS A 13 -26.55 -18.04 3.95
N GLN A 14 -27.79 -18.16 3.50
CA GLN A 14 -28.12 -18.47 2.13
C GLN A 14 -27.70 -17.34 1.16
N LEU A 15 -27.92 -16.08 1.53
CA LEU A 15 -27.46 -14.95 0.72
C LEU A 15 -25.93 -14.81 0.66
N ARG A 16 -25.22 -15.17 1.73
CA ARG A 16 -23.75 -15.21 1.73
C ARG A 16 -23.21 -16.30 0.78
N SER A 17 -23.81 -17.48 0.80
CA SER A 17 -23.46 -18.56 -0.13
C SER A 17 -23.74 -18.18 -1.60
N GLN A 18 -24.84 -17.47 -1.84
CA GLN A 18 -25.14 -16.92 -3.17
C GLN A 18 -24.12 -15.86 -3.61
N LEU A 19 -23.70 -15.00 -2.70
CA LEU A 19 -22.67 -13.97 -2.95
C LEU A 19 -21.33 -14.61 -3.32
N GLU A 20 -20.92 -15.63 -2.57
CA GLU A 20 -19.69 -16.38 -2.85
C GLU A 20 -19.73 -17.06 -4.22
N TYR A 21 -20.85 -17.72 -4.56
CA TYR A 21 -21.05 -18.32 -5.88
C TYR A 21 -20.94 -17.28 -7.01
N LEU A 22 -21.63 -16.15 -6.89
CA LEU A 22 -21.59 -15.07 -7.89
C LEU A 22 -20.19 -14.46 -8.04
N THR A 23 -19.46 -14.31 -6.92
CA THR A 23 -18.09 -13.82 -6.96
C THR A 23 -17.17 -14.77 -7.72
N ASN A 24 -17.29 -16.08 -7.49
CA ASN A 24 -16.52 -17.09 -8.22
C ASN A 24 -16.87 -17.12 -9.71
N GLU A 25 -18.14 -16.95 -10.06
CA GLU A 25 -18.56 -16.87 -11.48
C GLU A 25 -18.06 -15.58 -12.16
N LEU A 26 -18.01 -14.46 -11.43
CA LEU A 26 -17.43 -13.21 -11.93
C LEU A 26 -15.95 -13.38 -12.26
N ASN A 27 -15.18 -13.98 -11.35
CA ASN A 27 -13.74 -14.21 -11.55
C ASN A 27 -13.50 -15.12 -12.78
N LYS A 28 -14.23 -16.24 -12.90
CA LYS A 28 -14.13 -17.13 -14.08
C LYS A 28 -14.47 -16.43 -15.39
N THR A 29 -15.46 -15.52 -15.37
CA THR A 29 -15.84 -14.79 -16.58
C THR A 29 -14.76 -13.77 -16.95
N THR A 30 -14.16 -13.12 -15.96
CA THR A 30 -13.03 -12.18 -16.14
C THR A 30 -11.81 -12.89 -16.71
N GLU A 31 -11.43 -14.06 -16.15
CA GLU A 31 -10.32 -14.88 -16.67
C GLU A 31 -10.55 -15.29 -18.13
N LYS A 32 -11.80 -15.64 -18.52
CA LYS A 32 -12.11 -15.98 -19.90
C LYS A 32 -11.96 -14.80 -20.86
N ILE A 33 -12.39 -13.61 -20.45
CA ILE A 33 -12.20 -12.38 -21.24
C ILE A 33 -10.72 -12.13 -21.46
N GLN A 34 -9.91 -12.19 -20.41
CA GLN A 34 -8.45 -11.99 -20.49
C GLN A 34 -7.77 -13.01 -21.42
N LEU A 35 -8.14 -14.29 -21.31
CA LEU A 35 -7.60 -15.32 -22.19
C LEU A 35 -7.95 -15.07 -23.65
N GLN A 36 -9.15 -14.61 -23.94
CA GLN A 36 -9.61 -14.34 -25.29
C GLN A 36 -8.95 -13.10 -25.89
N GLU A 37 -8.76 -12.05 -25.10
CA GLU A 37 -7.98 -10.85 -25.48
C GLU A 37 -6.52 -11.21 -25.79
N ILE A 38 -5.89 -12.10 -25.00
CA ILE A 38 -4.52 -12.57 -25.25
C ILE A 38 -4.46 -13.36 -26.56
N LEU A 39 -5.43 -14.24 -26.84
CA LEU A 39 -5.50 -15.04 -28.07
C LEU A 39 -5.67 -14.17 -29.31
N GLU A 40 -6.46 -13.09 -29.23
CA GLU A 40 -6.62 -12.13 -30.33
C GLU A 40 -5.34 -11.34 -30.59
N ASN A 41 -4.62 -10.97 -29.53
CA ASN A 41 -3.37 -10.20 -29.67
C ASN A 41 -2.17 -11.03 -30.11
N THR A 42 -2.20 -12.37 -29.92
CA THR A 42 -1.09 -13.28 -30.28
C THR A 42 -1.23 -13.91 -31.67
N SER A 43 -2.38 -13.82 -32.33
CA SER A 43 -2.56 -14.31 -33.68
C SER A 43 -1.94 -13.40 -34.75
N VAL A 44 -0.67 -13.65 -35.09
CA VAL A 44 0.14 -12.90 -36.07
C VAL A 44 -0.31 -13.07 -37.52
N ASP A 45 -1.26 -13.98 -37.83
CA ASP A 45 -1.82 -14.17 -39.17
C ASP A 45 -3.24 -13.59 -39.28
N LYS A 46 -3.32 -12.29 -39.54
CA LYS A 46 -4.56 -11.61 -39.94
C LYS A 46 -4.91 -11.84 -41.42
N VAL A 47 -5.05 -13.06 -41.82
CA VAL A 47 -5.71 -13.34 -43.12
C VAL A 47 -6.71 -14.48 -42.90
N SER A 48 -7.99 -14.13 -43.01
CA SER A 48 -9.14 -15.04 -43.02
C SER A 48 -9.53 -15.69 -41.67
N LYS A 49 -10.21 -14.93 -40.78
CA LYS A 49 -11.28 -15.50 -39.96
C LYS A 49 -12.36 -14.48 -39.67
N GLU A 50 -13.59 -14.92 -39.97
CA GLU A 50 -14.85 -14.21 -39.83
C GLU A 50 -15.12 -13.72 -38.40
N LEU A 51 -15.90 -12.66 -38.32
CA LEU A 51 -16.58 -11.92 -37.26
C LEU A 51 -16.99 -12.63 -35.94
N GLU A 52 -16.55 -13.85 -35.62
CA GLU A 52 -17.00 -14.60 -34.43
C GLU A 52 -16.31 -14.18 -33.09
N PRO A 53 -15.02 -13.78 -33.01
CA PRO A 53 -14.38 -13.52 -31.74
C PRO A 53 -14.90 -12.26 -31.02
N GLU A 54 -15.15 -11.15 -31.73
CA GLU A 54 -15.69 -9.93 -31.15
C GLU A 54 -17.11 -10.10 -30.57
N GLN A 55 -17.91 -10.95 -31.11
CA GLN A 55 -19.24 -11.26 -30.57
C GLN A 55 -19.14 -12.05 -29.28
N GLU A 56 -18.22 -12.99 -29.17
CA GLU A 56 -18.01 -13.79 -27.95
C GLU A 56 -17.51 -12.96 -26.79
N ILE A 57 -16.54 -12.06 -27.00
CA ILE A 57 -16.07 -11.11 -25.98
C ILE A 57 -17.22 -10.18 -25.55
N SER A 58 -17.99 -9.65 -26.49
CA SER A 58 -19.14 -8.81 -26.19
C SER A 58 -20.19 -9.53 -25.33
N GLU A 59 -20.43 -10.80 -25.56
CA GLU A 59 -21.35 -11.60 -24.75
C GLU A 59 -20.79 -11.85 -23.33
N LEU A 60 -19.49 -12.13 -23.21
CA LEU A 60 -18.82 -12.30 -21.92
C LEU A 60 -18.87 -11.01 -21.09
N ILE A 61 -18.64 -9.85 -21.70
CA ILE A 61 -18.75 -8.54 -21.04
C ILE A 61 -20.19 -8.29 -20.57
N LYS A 62 -21.19 -8.61 -21.39
CA LYS A 62 -22.61 -8.53 -20.97
C LYS A 62 -22.88 -9.41 -19.77
N LYS A 63 -22.39 -10.65 -19.78
CA LYS A 63 -22.53 -11.60 -18.66
C LYS A 63 -21.85 -11.08 -17.40
N GLN A 64 -20.65 -10.52 -17.50
CA GLN A 64 -19.91 -9.91 -16.40
C GLN A 64 -20.70 -8.77 -15.76
N ASN A 65 -21.29 -7.89 -16.56
CA ASN A 65 -22.11 -6.78 -16.08
C ASN A 65 -23.38 -7.27 -15.35
N VAL A 66 -24.03 -8.31 -15.83
CA VAL A 66 -25.21 -8.91 -15.17
C VAL A 66 -24.82 -9.47 -13.79
N ILE A 67 -23.74 -10.26 -13.72
CA ILE A 67 -23.26 -10.85 -12.47
C ILE A 67 -22.89 -9.76 -11.47
N SER A 68 -22.21 -8.69 -11.90
CA SER A 68 -21.83 -7.56 -11.07
C SER A 68 -23.07 -6.85 -10.48
N HIS A 69 -24.12 -6.68 -11.26
CA HIS A 69 -25.38 -6.10 -10.79
C HIS A 69 -26.09 -6.99 -9.77
N GLU A 70 -26.09 -8.30 -9.98
CA GLU A 70 -26.64 -9.26 -9.01
C GLU A 70 -25.87 -9.26 -7.69
N ILE A 71 -24.54 -9.19 -7.73
CA ILE A 71 -23.69 -9.05 -6.53
C ILE A 71 -24.10 -7.82 -5.71
N ILE A 72 -24.27 -6.66 -6.35
CA ILE A 72 -24.72 -5.43 -5.69
C ILE A 72 -26.09 -5.62 -5.03
N THR A 73 -27.00 -6.29 -5.72
CA THR A 73 -28.36 -6.54 -5.23
C THR A 73 -28.35 -7.47 -4.02
N VAL A 74 -27.56 -8.54 -4.02
CA VAL A 74 -27.41 -9.47 -2.91
C VAL A 74 -26.76 -8.78 -1.72
N LYS A 75 -25.72 -7.97 -1.91
CA LYS A 75 -25.08 -7.16 -0.87
C LYS A 75 -26.09 -6.22 -0.19
N LYS A 76 -26.92 -5.51 -0.96
CA LYS A 76 -27.98 -4.63 -0.41
C LYS A 76 -29.01 -5.40 0.42
N ARG A 77 -29.40 -6.63 -0.01
CA ARG A 77 -30.32 -7.48 0.77
C ARG A 77 -29.71 -7.93 2.09
N ILE A 78 -28.43 -8.33 2.11
CA ILE A 78 -27.70 -8.70 3.33
C ILE A 78 -27.67 -7.52 4.30
N GLN A 79 -27.31 -6.32 3.82
CA GLN A 79 -27.30 -5.10 4.65
C GLN A 79 -28.67 -4.79 5.24
N LYS A 80 -29.74 -4.87 4.46
CA LYS A 80 -31.11 -4.61 4.93
C LYS A 80 -31.58 -5.62 5.97
N LEU A 81 -31.17 -6.87 5.87
CA LEU A 81 -31.49 -7.89 6.85
C LEU A 81 -30.64 -7.76 8.12
N SER A 82 -29.38 -7.38 8.04
CA SER A 82 -28.51 -7.14 9.19
C SER A 82 -28.93 -5.89 9.96
N ALA A 83 -29.22 -4.78 9.29
CA ALA A 83 -29.67 -3.53 9.92
C ALA A 83 -30.94 -3.70 10.77
N LYS A 84 -31.92 -4.50 10.30
CA LYS A 84 -33.14 -4.78 11.08
C LYS A 84 -32.90 -5.60 12.37
N THR A 85 -31.74 -6.25 12.50
CA THR A 85 -31.39 -7.02 13.72
C THR A 85 -30.77 -6.12 14.77
N ILE A 86 -29.95 -5.16 14.34
CA ILE A 86 -29.31 -4.19 15.22
C ILE A 86 -30.37 -3.31 15.88
N LEU A 87 -31.34 -2.79 15.10
CA LEU A 87 -32.39 -1.89 15.63
C LEU A 87 -33.28 -2.53 16.72
N LYS A 88 -33.52 -3.85 16.70
CA LYS A 88 -34.36 -4.52 17.72
C LYS A 88 -33.60 -4.86 18.99
N ALA A 89 -32.29 -5.09 18.91
CA ALA A 89 -31.45 -5.32 20.07
C ALA A 89 -31.14 -4.02 20.83
N GLU A 90 -30.95 -2.93 20.10
CA GLU A 90 -30.64 -1.60 20.66
C GLU A 90 -31.79 -1.05 21.52
N LEU A 91 -33.07 -1.32 21.17
CA LEU A 91 -34.23 -0.77 21.87
C LEU A 91 -34.42 -1.34 23.28
N LEU A 92 -33.88 -2.53 23.55
CA LEU A 92 -33.99 -3.20 24.88
C LEU A 92 -32.74 -3.00 25.75
N ILE A 93 -31.57 -2.77 25.12
CA ILE A 93 -30.28 -2.65 25.82
C ILE A 93 -29.91 -1.17 26.07
N LEU A 94 -30.45 -0.24 25.27
CA LEU A 94 -30.12 1.19 25.34
C LEU A 94 -30.28 1.79 26.75
N PRO A 95 -31.41 1.59 27.51
CA PRO A 95 -31.57 2.19 28.82
C PRO A 95 -30.59 1.63 29.85
N VAL A 96 -30.23 0.35 29.76
CA VAL A 96 -29.26 -0.28 30.69
C VAL A 96 -27.86 0.19 30.42
N VAL A 97 -27.49 0.32 29.13
CA VAL A 97 -26.18 0.82 28.70
C VAL A 97 -26.02 2.30 29.06
N VAL A 98 -27.05 3.12 28.89
CA VAL A 98 -27.01 4.56 29.25
C VAL A 98 -26.78 4.75 30.74
N VAL A 99 -27.44 3.96 31.59
CA VAL A 99 -27.25 4.02 33.06
C VAL A 99 -25.86 3.53 33.45
N LEU A 100 -25.34 2.47 32.83
CA LEU A 100 -24.00 1.96 33.06
C LEU A 100 -22.91 2.96 32.56
N LEU A 101 -23.13 3.57 31.39
CA LEU A 101 -22.21 4.60 30.88
C LEU A 101 -22.21 5.86 31.74
N PHE A 102 -23.37 6.25 32.29
CA PHE A 102 -23.42 7.39 33.21
C PHE A 102 -22.70 7.08 34.54
N PHE A 103 -22.79 5.87 35.03
CA PHE A 103 -22.08 5.44 36.24
C PHE A 103 -20.55 5.32 36.01
N VAL A 104 -20.13 4.86 34.84
CA VAL A 104 -18.71 4.79 34.43
C VAL A 104 -18.15 6.19 34.17
N ALA A 105 -18.91 7.06 33.48
CA ALA A 105 -18.46 8.43 33.18
C ALA A 105 -18.30 9.30 34.42
N THR A 106 -19.06 9.04 35.50
CA THR A 106 -18.94 9.79 36.76
C THR A 106 -17.83 9.28 37.66
N ASN A 107 -17.37 8.03 37.48
CA ASN A 107 -16.37 7.42 38.37
C ASN A 107 -15.01 7.15 37.71
N TYR A 108 -14.93 7.19 36.40
CA TYR A 108 -13.67 7.03 35.66
C TYR A 108 -13.52 8.12 34.61
N SER A 109 -12.53 8.97 34.79
CA SER A 109 -12.01 9.80 33.68
C SER A 109 -11.31 8.86 32.72
N ILE A 110 -12.07 8.23 31.80
CA ILE A 110 -11.48 7.47 30.70
C ILE A 110 -10.90 8.51 29.77
N SER A 111 -9.58 8.71 29.84
CA SER A 111 -8.87 9.38 28.76
C SER A 111 -9.21 8.61 27.47
N PRO A 112 -9.69 9.27 26.41
CA PRO A 112 -9.92 8.58 25.15
C PRO A 112 -8.60 7.92 24.77
N ILE A 113 -8.61 6.59 24.59
CA ILE A 113 -7.51 5.89 23.94
C ILE A 113 -7.57 6.40 22.51
N GLU A 114 -6.70 7.33 22.21
CA GLU A 114 -6.48 7.82 20.87
C GLU A 114 -6.00 6.60 20.06
N GLN A 115 -6.91 5.96 19.34
CA GLN A 115 -6.54 4.90 18.42
C GLN A 115 -5.71 5.59 17.34
N THR A 116 -4.40 5.40 17.43
CA THR A 116 -3.50 5.87 16.39
C THR A 116 -3.95 5.25 15.06
N PRO A 117 -4.30 6.07 14.06
CA PRO A 117 -4.78 5.52 12.80
C PRO A 117 -3.67 4.68 12.16
N ILE A 118 -4.02 3.46 11.75
CA ILE A 118 -3.11 2.59 11.02
C ILE A 118 -2.99 3.14 9.61
N ILE A 119 -1.78 3.50 9.22
CA ILE A 119 -1.43 3.90 7.86
C ILE A 119 -1.19 2.63 7.05
N LYS A 120 -1.85 2.51 5.91
CA LYS A 120 -1.63 1.41 4.97
C LYS A 120 -0.98 1.92 3.69
N THR A 121 -0.01 1.17 3.21
CA THR A 121 0.69 1.46 1.97
C THR A 121 0.68 0.25 1.05
N HIS A 122 0.99 0.47 -0.22
CA HIS A 122 1.02 -0.59 -1.21
C HIS A 122 2.16 -0.42 -2.21
N TYR A 123 2.79 -1.52 -2.60
CA TYR A 123 3.90 -1.53 -3.52
C TYR A 123 3.61 -2.42 -4.73
N VAL A 124 3.77 -1.88 -5.93
CA VAL A 124 3.55 -2.60 -7.19
C VAL A 124 4.76 -2.41 -8.10
N VAL A 125 5.21 -3.51 -8.68
CA VAL A 125 6.23 -3.51 -9.74
C VAL A 125 5.57 -3.91 -11.04
N GLU A 126 5.77 -3.12 -12.09
CA GLU A 126 5.21 -3.34 -13.42
C GLU A 126 6.32 -3.39 -14.48
N ASP A 127 6.18 -4.28 -15.45
CA ASP A 127 7.03 -4.26 -16.64
C ASP A 127 6.62 -3.12 -17.60
N LEU A 128 7.33 -2.99 -18.71
CA LEU A 128 7.05 -1.98 -19.75
C LEU A 128 5.67 -2.14 -20.42
N GLN A 129 5.05 -3.30 -20.29
CA GLN A 129 3.70 -3.59 -20.80
C GLN A 129 2.61 -3.29 -19.76
N GLY A 130 3.00 -2.92 -18.52
CA GLY A 130 2.10 -2.66 -17.41
C GLY A 130 1.63 -3.93 -16.68
N SER A 131 2.28 -5.08 -16.94
CA SER A 131 1.99 -6.32 -16.21
C SER A 131 2.68 -6.29 -14.86
N SER A 132 1.92 -6.61 -13.80
CA SER A 132 2.49 -6.73 -12.46
C SER A 132 3.43 -7.93 -12.38
N ILE A 133 4.64 -7.69 -11.89
CA ILE A 133 5.67 -8.71 -11.74
C ILE A 133 6.16 -8.78 -10.29
N ASN A 134 6.55 -9.96 -9.85
CA ASN A 134 7.15 -10.15 -8.53
C ASN A 134 8.66 -10.37 -8.70
N ASN A 135 9.40 -9.29 -8.82
CA ASN A 135 10.84 -9.32 -9.05
C ASN A 135 11.56 -8.35 -8.10
N TYR A 136 12.84 -8.62 -7.83
CA TYR A 136 13.70 -7.71 -7.10
C TYR A 136 14.37 -6.78 -8.10
N ASN A 137 14.27 -5.48 -7.85
CA ASN A 137 14.66 -4.48 -8.82
C ASN A 137 15.58 -3.45 -8.19
N HIS A 138 16.53 -2.97 -8.97
CA HIS A 138 17.51 -1.95 -8.55
C HIS A 138 17.71 -0.91 -9.64
N TRP A 139 18.16 0.26 -9.26
CA TRP A 139 18.60 1.27 -10.21
C TRP A 139 19.95 0.87 -10.83
N ASN A 140 20.12 1.16 -12.11
CA ASN A 140 21.40 1.05 -12.79
C ASN A 140 22.03 2.45 -12.90
N ILE A 141 22.78 2.84 -11.86
CA ILE A 141 23.39 4.16 -11.76
C ILE A 141 24.80 4.12 -12.36
N VAL A 142 25.03 4.93 -13.40
CA VAL A 142 26.34 5.09 -14.02
C VAL A 142 27.01 6.37 -13.48
N ASN A 143 28.30 6.26 -13.12
CA ASN A 143 29.12 7.40 -12.66
C ASN A 143 28.52 8.17 -11.46
N ASN A 144 27.82 7.51 -10.57
CA ASN A 144 27.18 8.10 -9.39
C ASN A 144 26.28 9.30 -9.74
N THR A 145 25.55 9.19 -10.87
CA THR A 145 24.60 10.21 -11.33
C THR A 145 23.45 10.33 -10.32
N PRO A 146 23.11 11.55 -9.86
CA PRO A 146 21.99 11.74 -8.95
C PRO A 146 20.65 11.30 -9.57
N LEU A 147 19.81 10.64 -8.80
CA LEU A 147 18.40 10.46 -9.19
C LEU A 147 17.65 11.78 -9.06
N THR A 148 16.86 12.09 -10.07
CA THR A 148 15.99 13.27 -10.05
C THR A 148 14.66 12.91 -9.38
N VAL A 149 14.29 13.72 -8.39
CA VAL A 149 13.03 13.58 -7.63
C VAL A 149 12.15 14.78 -7.92
N ASN A 150 10.94 14.54 -8.40
CA ASN A 150 9.95 15.58 -8.66
C ASN A 150 8.80 15.43 -7.63
N ILE A 151 8.47 16.54 -6.95
CA ILE A 151 7.34 16.56 -6.01
C ILE A 151 6.22 17.38 -6.66
N GLU A 152 5.14 16.70 -7.03
CA GLU A 152 3.93 17.29 -7.59
C GLU A 152 2.91 17.55 -6.45
N ASN A 153 2.87 18.80 -5.99
CA ASN A 153 1.99 19.22 -4.89
C ASN A 153 0.59 19.58 -5.41
N THR A 154 -0.22 18.59 -5.76
CA THR A 154 -1.59 18.81 -6.25
C THR A 154 -2.58 19.08 -5.12
N SER A 155 -2.20 18.85 -3.86
CA SER A 155 -2.99 19.11 -2.66
C SER A 155 -2.71 20.49 -2.04
N ASN A 156 -1.84 21.30 -2.66
CA ASN A 156 -1.47 22.63 -2.17
C ASN A 156 -0.97 22.64 -0.70
N LEU A 157 -0.20 21.64 -0.32
CA LEU A 157 0.46 21.62 1.00
C LEU A 157 1.38 22.83 1.15
N SER A 158 1.54 23.25 2.39
CA SER A 158 2.43 24.35 2.74
C SER A 158 3.89 24.04 2.38
N GLU A 159 4.68 25.08 2.12
CA GLU A 159 6.12 24.92 1.85
C GLU A 159 6.85 24.20 2.97
N GLN A 160 6.43 24.39 4.24
CA GLN A 160 6.98 23.65 5.38
C GLN A 160 6.79 22.15 5.23
N LYS A 161 5.57 21.68 4.91
CA LYS A 161 5.30 20.25 4.67
C LYS A 161 6.12 19.71 3.50
N ILE A 162 6.27 20.50 2.43
CA ILE A 162 7.14 20.12 1.30
C ILE A 162 8.59 19.97 1.74
N GLN A 163 9.05 20.87 2.63
CA GLN A 163 10.41 20.77 3.18
C GLN A 163 10.58 19.55 4.08
N ASP A 164 9.56 19.18 4.85
CA ASP A 164 9.57 17.98 5.70
C ASP A 164 9.63 16.70 4.85
N ILE A 165 8.90 16.67 3.70
CA ILE A 165 9.01 15.60 2.69
C ILE A 165 10.44 15.52 2.14
N LYS A 166 11.03 16.65 1.76
CA LYS A 166 12.41 16.70 1.28
C LYS A 166 13.39 16.22 2.36
N ASN A 167 13.15 16.55 3.62
CA ASN A 167 13.98 16.10 4.75
C ASN A 167 13.89 14.58 4.95
N ALA A 168 12.71 13.96 4.77
CA ALA A 168 12.55 12.51 4.82
C ALA A 168 13.38 11.77 3.76
N ILE A 169 13.76 12.45 2.67
CA ILE A 169 14.62 11.93 1.60
C ILE A 169 16.09 12.32 1.81
N MET A 170 16.35 13.60 2.07
CA MET A 170 17.70 14.20 1.99
C MET A 170 18.42 14.32 3.33
N SER A 171 17.73 14.21 4.47
CA SER A 171 18.37 14.43 5.77
C SER A 171 19.53 13.47 6.00
N THR A 172 20.62 14.00 6.50
CA THR A 172 21.79 13.22 6.95
C THR A 172 21.80 13.01 8.47
N GLU A 173 20.73 13.41 9.15
CA GLU A 173 20.60 13.31 10.60
C GLU A 173 20.52 11.85 11.02
N ARG A 174 21.37 11.50 11.98
CA ARG A 174 21.32 10.24 12.72
C ARG A 174 20.53 10.45 14.00
N ILE A 175 19.58 9.55 14.24
CA ILE A 175 18.74 9.61 15.43
C ILE A 175 19.33 8.68 16.46
N THR A 176 19.71 9.25 17.60
CA THR A 176 20.13 8.46 18.76
C THR A 176 18.89 7.99 19.50
N ASN A 177 18.85 6.69 19.74
CA ASN A 177 17.77 6.07 20.48
C ASN A 177 17.68 6.62 21.92
N ASP A 178 16.51 7.09 22.29
CA ASP A 178 16.17 7.57 23.64
C ASP A 178 15.16 6.65 24.36
N ASN A 179 15.01 5.38 23.91
CA ASN A 179 14.01 4.40 24.36
C ASN A 179 12.55 4.80 24.08
N SER A 180 12.29 5.79 23.25
CA SER A 180 10.95 6.17 22.85
C SER A 180 10.38 5.30 21.72
N HIS A 181 11.21 4.45 21.13
CA HIS A 181 10.83 3.58 20.01
C HIS A 181 10.59 2.14 20.45
N PRO A 182 9.49 1.49 20.02
CA PRO A 182 9.09 0.16 20.50
C PRO A 182 10.05 -0.98 20.11
N PHE A 183 11.01 -0.74 19.21
CA PHE A 183 11.96 -1.76 18.72
C PHE A 183 13.24 -1.89 19.55
N ASP A 184 13.46 -1.03 20.52
CA ASP A 184 14.73 -0.91 21.20
C ASP A 184 14.99 -1.95 22.31
N ALA A 185 13.97 -2.70 22.67
CA ALA A 185 14.02 -3.50 23.91
C ALA A 185 14.67 -4.89 23.76
N GLN A 186 14.96 -5.40 22.54
CA GLN A 186 15.29 -6.81 22.39
C GLN A 186 16.77 -7.16 22.18
N SER A 187 17.66 -6.25 21.78
CA SER A 187 18.99 -6.65 21.34
C SER A 187 20.18 -6.14 22.14
N GLY A 188 19.99 -5.26 23.13
CA GLY A 188 21.11 -4.71 23.91
C GLY A 188 22.12 -3.87 23.10
N MET A 189 22.01 -3.80 21.78
CA MET A 189 22.70 -2.86 20.91
C MET A 189 21.86 -1.59 20.77
N LYS A 190 22.52 -0.42 20.69
CA LYS A 190 21.85 0.84 20.38
C LYS A 190 21.59 0.84 18.85
N PRO A 191 20.37 0.59 18.38
CA PRO A 191 20.11 0.60 16.96
C PRO A 191 20.37 2.01 16.40
N LEU A 192 20.94 2.05 15.21
CA LEU A 192 21.21 3.29 14.53
C LEU A 192 20.03 3.59 13.59
N TYR A 193 19.45 4.78 13.77
CA TYR A 193 18.32 5.24 12.96
C TYR A 193 18.71 6.48 12.15
N PHE A 194 18.07 6.63 10.99
CA PHE A 194 18.27 7.77 10.11
C PHE A 194 16.94 8.44 9.80
N ARG A 195 16.97 9.78 9.76
CA ARG A 195 15.81 10.58 9.37
C ARG A 195 15.53 10.54 7.89
N GLY A 196 16.56 10.53 7.05
CA GLY A 196 16.45 10.58 5.59
C GLY A 196 17.30 9.53 4.88
N TRP A 197 16.83 9.12 3.70
CA TRP A 197 17.47 8.08 2.90
C TRP A 197 18.89 8.46 2.46
N GLN A 198 19.14 9.71 2.05
CA GLN A 198 20.49 10.11 1.64
C GLN A 198 21.53 9.93 2.76
N GLY A 199 21.16 10.30 3.97
CA GLY A 199 22.05 10.07 5.13
C GLY A 199 22.24 8.58 5.43
N ALA A 200 21.19 7.80 5.29
CA ALA A 200 21.21 6.37 5.51
C ALA A 200 22.10 5.64 4.48
N VAL A 201 21.85 5.82 3.17
CA VAL A 201 22.61 5.14 2.11
C VAL A 201 24.09 5.53 2.07
N ASN A 202 24.42 6.77 2.43
CA ASN A 202 25.80 7.24 2.53
C ASN A 202 26.63 6.55 3.64
N THR A 203 26.00 5.75 4.49
CA THR A 203 26.71 4.94 5.49
C THR A 203 27.07 3.55 5.01
N ILE A 204 26.55 3.13 3.87
CA ILE A 204 26.91 1.85 3.25
C ILE A 204 28.31 1.98 2.68
N SER A 205 29.29 1.38 3.38
CA SER A 205 30.71 1.48 2.98
C SER A 205 31.18 0.31 2.13
N ALA A 206 30.36 -0.71 1.92
CA ALA A 206 30.73 -1.89 1.17
C ALA A 206 30.43 -1.70 -0.32
N ASP A 207 31.39 -2.11 -1.17
CA ASP A 207 31.17 -2.18 -2.60
C ASP A 207 30.00 -3.13 -2.93
N THR A 208 29.10 -2.68 -3.77
CA THR A 208 27.97 -3.45 -4.28
C THR A 208 28.13 -3.72 -5.77
N LYS A 209 27.51 -4.77 -6.28
CA LYS A 209 27.58 -5.13 -7.71
C LYS A 209 26.96 -4.03 -8.59
N HIS A 210 25.86 -3.44 -8.12
CA HIS A 210 25.19 -2.29 -8.71
C HIS A 210 25.32 -1.11 -7.76
N ASN A 211 25.54 0.10 -8.31
CA ASN A 211 25.69 1.29 -7.48
C ASN A 211 24.37 1.67 -6.81
N ILE A 212 24.37 1.77 -5.49
CA ILE A 212 23.22 2.28 -4.72
C ILE A 212 23.10 3.79 -4.99
N PRO A 213 21.90 4.33 -5.24
CA PRO A 213 21.70 5.77 -5.38
C PRO A 213 22.03 6.51 -4.08
N GLU A 214 23.10 7.30 -4.08
CA GLU A 214 23.55 8.08 -2.92
C GLU A 214 23.16 9.54 -2.99
N LYS A 215 22.75 10.03 -4.17
CA LYS A 215 22.47 11.44 -4.42
C LYS A 215 21.09 11.61 -5.04
N PHE A 216 20.34 12.55 -4.52
CA PHE A 216 19.02 12.91 -5.01
C PHE A 216 18.98 14.40 -5.33
N ASN A 217 18.46 14.76 -6.49
CA ASN A 217 18.27 16.14 -6.90
C ASN A 217 16.80 16.42 -7.11
N PHE A 218 16.26 17.41 -6.39
CA PHE A 218 14.89 17.84 -6.62
C PHE A 218 14.80 18.70 -7.88
N ILE A 219 13.82 18.34 -8.71
CA ILE A 219 13.41 19.16 -9.86
C ILE A 219 11.98 19.64 -9.62
N GLN A 220 11.55 20.63 -10.37
CA GLN A 220 10.18 21.12 -10.35
C GLN A 220 9.61 21.04 -11.78
N SER A 221 8.68 20.13 -11.97
CA SER A 221 7.97 19.93 -13.23
C SER A 221 6.55 19.47 -12.98
N ASN A 222 5.62 19.89 -13.82
CA ASN A 222 4.21 19.48 -13.76
C ASN A 222 3.90 18.39 -14.80
N ASN A 223 4.90 17.86 -15.49
CA ASN A 223 4.73 16.92 -16.60
C ASN A 223 5.17 15.49 -16.25
N GLY A 224 5.26 15.15 -14.97
CA GLY A 224 5.72 13.83 -14.53
C GLY A 224 7.20 13.57 -14.85
N GLU A 225 8.03 14.60 -15.01
CA GLU A 225 9.47 14.45 -15.23
C GLU A 225 10.17 13.97 -13.95
N GLY A 226 11.34 13.36 -14.09
CA GLY A 226 12.15 12.84 -13.00
C GLY A 226 12.23 11.32 -13.00
N ASN A 227 13.22 10.78 -12.33
CA ASN A 227 13.36 9.34 -12.10
C ASN A 227 12.29 8.85 -11.10
N ILE A 228 12.05 9.64 -10.05
CA ILE A 228 11.05 9.40 -9.01
C ILE A 228 10.09 10.59 -9.02
N VAL A 229 8.80 10.33 -9.17
CA VAL A 229 7.73 11.33 -9.11
C VAL A 229 6.89 11.08 -7.89
N VAL A 230 6.82 12.05 -6.98
CA VAL A 230 6.02 11.99 -5.75
C VAL A 230 4.82 12.93 -5.91
N THR A 231 3.64 12.37 -6.06
CA THR A 231 2.39 13.12 -6.20
C THR A 231 1.67 13.19 -4.85
N LEU A 232 1.45 14.41 -4.37
CA LEU A 232 0.67 14.69 -3.15
C LEU A 232 -0.77 14.99 -3.57
N SER A 233 -1.69 14.08 -3.24
CA SER A 233 -3.06 14.11 -3.74
C SER A 233 -4.07 14.44 -2.64
N THR A 234 -5.12 15.21 -2.98
CA THR A 234 -6.33 15.39 -2.15
C THR A 234 -7.29 14.21 -2.28
N ILE A 235 -7.11 13.36 -3.30
CA ILE A 235 -7.99 12.23 -3.54
C ILE A 235 -7.74 11.16 -2.48
N LYS A 236 -8.81 10.57 -1.98
CA LYS A 236 -8.74 9.40 -1.11
C LYS A 236 -8.60 8.14 -1.95
N SER A 237 -7.74 7.21 -1.52
CA SER A 237 -7.68 5.89 -2.14
C SER A 237 -8.97 5.11 -1.92
N ASP A 238 -9.50 4.47 -2.97
CA ASP A 238 -10.68 3.61 -2.88
C ASP A 238 -10.40 2.34 -2.05
N ASP A 239 -9.16 1.87 -2.04
CA ASP A 239 -8.71 0.69 -1.29
C ASP A 239 -8.24 1.03 0.13
N GLY A 240 -8.28 2.32 0.51
CA GLY A 240 -7.94 2.79 1.85
C GLY A 240 -6.44 2.92 2.12
N TYR A 241 -5.61 2.91 1.08
CA TYR A 241 -4.19 3.18 1.20
C TYR A 241 -3.90 4.67 1.41
N SER A 242 -2.87 4.98 2.20
CA SER A 242 -2.36 6.33 2.39
C SER A 242 -1.19 6.65 1.44
N GLY A 243 -0.48 5.61 0.98
CA GLY A 243 0.60 5.70 0.01
C GLY A 243 0.60 4.51 -0.93
N ILE A 244 1.02 4.74 -2.17
CA ILE A 244 1.28 3.69 -3.17
C ILE A 244 2.55 4.04 -3.93
N THR A 245 3.47 3.08 -4.01
CA THR A 245 4.60 3.15 -4.94
C THR A 245 4.40 2.18 -6.10
N ARG A 246 4.47 2.72 -7.31
CA ARG A 246 4.47 1.97 -8.56
C ARG A 246 5.82 2.11 -9.25
N THR A 247 6.53 1.01 -9.41
CA THR A 247 7.85 0.95 -10.03
C THR A 247 7.75 0.34 -11.41
N VAL A 248 8.24 1.04 -12.42
CA VAL A 248 8.32 0.56 -13.81
C VAL A 248 9.72 0.05 -14.07
N VAL A 249 9.84 -1.17 -14.57
CA VAL A 249 11.11 -1.86 -14.76
C VAL A 249 11.27 -2.43 -16.16
N ASP A 250 12.54 -2.63 -16.55
CA ASP A 250 12.96 -3.47 -17.67
C ASP A 250 13.87 -4.59 -17.12
N GLY A 251 13.36 -5.81 -17.11
CA GLY A 251 13.99 -6.93 -16.40
C GLY A 251 14.11 -6.66 -14.90
N THR A 252 15.32 -6.49 -14.38
CA THR A 252 15.61 -6.12 -12.98
C THR A 252 15.95 -4.65 -12.79
N GLN A 253 16.00 -3.88 -13.90
CA GLN A 253 16.38 -2.48 -13.85
C GLN A 253 15.17 -1.59 -13.62
N ILE A 254 15.22 -0.76 -12.58
CA ILE A 254 14.24 0.31 -12.36
C ILE A 254 14.46 1.40 -13.40
N LEU A 255 13.41 1.77 -14.11
CA LEU A 255 13.42 2.86 -15.10
C LEU A 255 12.77 4.12 -14.56
N LYS A 256 11.68 3.97 -13.83
CA LYS A 256 10.92 5.08 -13.27
C LYS A 256 10.08 4.62 -12.09
N VAL A 257 9.85 5.52 -11.14
CA VAL A 257 9.00 5.28 -9.99
C VAL A 257 7.97 6.40 -9.83
N PHE A 258 6.74 6.01 -9.55
CA PHE A 258 5.65 6.90 -9.21
C PHE A 258 5.19 6.59 -7.78
N VAL A 259 5.26 7.59 -6.93
CA VAL A 259 4.75 7.56 -5.56
C VAL A 259 3.51 8.44 -5.49
N THR A 260 2.39 7.91 -5.01
CA THR A 260 1.19 8.72 -4.75
C THR A 260 0.86 8.67 -3.27
N ILE A 261 0.76 9.84 -2.64
CA ILE A 261 0.33 9.98 -1.26
C ILE A 261 -1.09 10.55 -1.28
N TYR A 262 -2.03 9.76 -0.78
CA TYR A 262 -3.46 10.07 -0.79
C TYR A 262 -3.87 10.89 0.43
N ASP A 263 -4.93 11.70 0.26
CA ASP A 263 -5.52 12.53 1.34
C ASP A 263 -4.44 13.33 2.11
N SER A 264 -3.39 13.77 1.41
CA SER A 264 -2.14 14.25 1.99
C SER A 264 -2.32 15.50 2.86
N GLU A 265 -3.37 16.31 2.64
CA GLU A 265 -3.73 17.45 3.47
C GLU A 265 -4.24 17.06 4.86
N LYS A 266 -4.76 15.83 5.03
CA LYS A 266 -5.28 15.33 6.31
C LYS A 266 -4.23 14.64 7.16
N LEU A 267 -3.07 14.34 6.58
CA LEU A 267 -1.97 13.70 7.29
C LEU A 267 -1.27 14.69 8.22
N THR A 268 -0.93 14.24 9.41
CA THR A 268 -0.01 14.96 10.28
C THR A 268 1.39 14.96 9.68
N ASP A 269 2.26 15.87 10.11
CA ASP A 269 3.63 15.97 9.59
C ASP A 269 4.40 14.65 9.81
N SER A 270 4.28 14.05 10.99
CA SER A 270 4.92 12.75 11.29
C SER A 270 4.39 11.58 10.44
N GLN A 271 3.08 11.56 10.16
CA GLN A 271 2.48 10.57 9.26
C GLN A 271 2.99 10.74 7.84
N LEU A 272 3.00 11.97 7.35
CA LEU A 272 3.47 12.30 6.01
C LEU A 272 4.95 11.92 5.83
N GLU A 273 5.81 12.29 6.78
CA GLU A 273 7.22 11.91 6.76
C GLU A 273 7.42 10.40 6.78
N SER A 274 6.66 9.67 7.61
CA SER A 274 6.78 8.20 7.72
C SER A 274 6.36 7.51 6.43
N ILE A 275 5.25 7.96 5.81
CA ILE A 275 4.80 7.44 4.51
C ILE A 275 5.86 7.72 3.44
N VAL A 276 6.39 8.96 3.39
CA VAL A 276 7.42 9.31 2.40
C VAL A 276 8.66 8.45 2.57
N ARG A 277 9.13 8.21 3.79
CA ARG A 277 10.29 7.34 4.03
C ARG A 277 10.03 5.92 3.52
N GLN A 278 8.86 5.37 3.80
CA GLN A 278 8.49 4.03 3.34
C GLN A 278 8.43 3.96 1.82
N GLU A 279 7.62 4.84 1.20
CA GLU A 279 7.44 4.85 -0.25
C GLU A 279 8.75 5.11 -0.99
N PHE A 280 9.63 5.92 -0.39
CA PHE A 280 10.95 6.14 -0.96
C PHE A 280 11.87 4.93 -0.81
N GLY A 281 11.73 4.13 0.24
CA GLY A 281 12.38 2.81 0.36
C GLY A 281 11.97 1.88 -0.78
N HIS A 282 10.67 1.82 -1.11
CA HIS A 282 10.18 1.11 -2.28
C HIS A 282 10.73 1.71 -3.59
N ALA A 283 10.86 3.03 -3.67
CA ALA A 283 11.46 3.70 -4.82
C ALA A 283 12.96 3.37 -5.00
N LEU A 284 13.66 2.97 -3.95
CA LEU A 284 15.02 2.43 -4.02
C LEU A 284 15.08 0.93 -4.34
N GLY A 285 13.93 0.26 -4.43
CA GLY A 285 13.78 -1.15 -4.76
C GLY A 285 13.50 -2.07 -3.58
N LEU A 286 13.41 -1.56 -2.34
CA LEU A 286 13.10 -2.38 -1.18
C LEU A 286 11.70 -2.99 -1.31
N PRO A 287 11.55 -4.29 -1.08
CA PRO A 287 10.24 -4.94 -1.07
C PRO A 287 9.47 -4.60 0.20
N GLN A 288 8.17 -4.86 0.16
CA GLN A 288 7.32 -4.84 1.34
C GLN A 288 7.70 -5.98 2.30
N THR A 289 7.63 -5.74 3.60
CA THR A 289 7.96 -6.74 4.63
C THR A 289 6.77 -7.00 5.55
N ASP A 290 6.79 -8.18 6.20
CA ASP A 290 5.85 -8.50 7.28
C ASP A 290 6.43 -8.12 8.67
N ASN A 291 7.62 -7.53 8.69
CA ASN A 291 8.31 -7.14 9.91
C ASN A 291 7.80 -5.80 10.42
N SER A 292 8.05 -5.53 11.71
CA SER A 292 7.69 -4.26 12.32
C SER A 292 8.71 -3.15 12.01
N ASP A 293 9.17 -3.04 10.77
CA ASP A 293 10.08 -1.99 10.27
C ASP A 293 9.33 -0.98 9.39
N ILE A 294 10.07 -0.02 8.83
CA ILE A 294 9.46 1.02 7.99
C ILE A 294 8.87 0.45 6.70
N MET A 295 9.32 -0.72 6.23
CA MET A 295 8.85 -1.36 5.00
C MET A 295 7.61 -2.24 5.20
N ASN A 296 7.00 -2.26 6.40
CA ASN A 296 5.77 -2.98 6.67
C ASN A 296 4.57 -2.32 5.99
N GLU A 297 3.65 -3.13 5.41
CA GLU A 297 2.41 -2.65 4.78
C GLU A 297 1.55 -1.76 5.71
N SER A 298 1.63 -2.02 7.01
CA SER A 298 0.86 -1.30 8.02
C SER A 298 1.80 -0.58 8.98
N ILE A 299 1.93 0.73 8.80
CA ILE A 299 2.72 1.57 9.70
C ILE A 299 1.81 2.01 10.86
N MET A 300 2.20 1.68 12.09
CA MET A 300 1.60 2.34 13.25
C MET A 300 2.06 3.80 13.29
N THR A 301 1.17 4.72 13.69
CA THR A 301 1.50 6.14 13.77
C THR A 301 2.56 6.37 14.84
N GLY A 302 3.76 6.65 14.40
CA GLY A 302 4.94 6.95 15.20
C GLY A 302 6.04 7.43 14.26
N ASN A 303 7.12 7.95 14.79
CA ASN A 303 8.26 8.31 13.97
C ASN A 303 9.01 7.05 13.55
N TYR A 304 8.60 6.47 12.44
CA TYR A 304 9.35 5.38 11.83
C TYR A 304 10.53 5.94 11.06
N TYR A 305 11.71 5.51 11.47
CA TYR A 305 12.97 5.91 10.88
C TYR A 305 13.59 4.74 10.11
N ILE A 306 14.50 5.07 9.20
CA ILE A 306 15.26 4.11 8.43
C ILE A 306 16.23 3.41 9.38
N THR A 307 16.26 2.09 9.35
CA THR A 307 17.05 1.24 10.24
C THR A 307 18.27 0.66 9.55
N GLU A 308 19.22 0.15 10.33
CA GLU A 308 20.35 -0.62 9.80
C GLU A 308 19.88 -1.88 9.05
N CYS A 309 18.73 -2.45 9.41
CA CYS A 309 18.15 -3.57 8.70
C CYS A 309 17.71 -3.21 7.29
N ASP A 310 17.05 -2.05 7.10
CA ASP A 310 16.68 -1.55 5.78
C ASP A 310 17.91 -1.38 4.90
N LEU A 311 19.02 -0.87 5.46
CA LEU A 311 20.28 -0.68 4.75
C LEU A 311 20.95 -2.02 4.37
N ASN A 312 20.96 -2.99 5.26
CA ASN A 312 21.48 -4.32 4.97
C ASN A 312 20.65 -5.02 3.87
N THR A 313 19.34 -4.82 3.87
CA THR A 313 18.44 -5.33 2.85
C THR A 313 18.72 -4.67 1.49
N LEU A 314 18.88 -3.34 1.49
CA LEU A 314 19.24 -2.59 0.29
C LEU A 314 20.58 -3.03 -0.28
N GLN A 315 21.60 -3.21 0.56
CA GLN A 315 22.92 -3.70 0.16
C GLN A 315 22.86 -5.10 -0.47
N LYS A 316 22.08 -6.03 0.10
CA LYS A 316 21.85 -7.36 -0.47
C LYS A 316 21.19 -7.27 -1.83
N LEU A 317 20.16 -6.44 -1.96
CA LEU A 317 19.44 -6.22 -3.20
C LEU A 317 20.38 -5.75 -4.33
N TYR A 318 21.25 -4.78 -4.06
CA TYR A 318 22.20 -4.24 -5.04
C TYR A 318 23.43 -5.17 -5.29
N ASN A 319 23.47 -6.32 -4.60
CA ASN A 319 24.38 -7.43 -4.87
C ASN A 319 23.69 -8.62 -5.56
N ASP A 320 22.47 -8.46 -6.08
CA ASP A 320 21.64 -9.53 -6.64
C ASP A 320 21.37 -10.69 -5.65
N VAL A 321 21.49 -10.44 -4.37
CA VAL A 321 21.13 -11.42 -3.35
C VAL A 321 19.64 -11.26 -3.09
N GLN A 322 18.89 -12.28 -3.50
CA GLN A 322 17.45 -12.31 -3.21
C GLN A 322 17.23 -12.26 -1.70
N PRO A 323 16.52 -11.28 -1.26
CA PRO A 323 16.12 -11.22 0.11
C PRO A 323 15.19 -12.41 0.42
N SER A 324 15.55 -13.33 1.32
CA SER A 324 14.67 -14.41 1.81
C SER A 324 13.83 -13.89 2.97
N GLY A 325 12.53 -13.97 2.87
CA GLY A 325 11.40 -13.52 3.70
C GLY A 325 11.52 -12.97 5.13
N ASN A 326 12.64 -13.02 5.82
CA ASN A 326 12.83 -12.46 7.17
C ASN A 326 14.18 -11.75 7.25
N PHE A 327 14.24 -10.53 6.73
CA PHE A 327 15.49 -9.79 6.61
C PHE A 327 16.08 -9.29 7.92
N CYS A 328 15.22 -8.98 8.87
CA CYS A 328 15.54 -8.28 10.09
C CYS A 328 15.48 -9.15 11.35
N ASN A 329 15.31 -10.47 11.21
CA ASN A 329 15.40 -11.42 12.29
C ASN A 329 16.81 -12.02 12.32
N ASN A 330 17.73 -11.40 13.04
CA ASN A 330 18.96 -12.00 13.54
C ASN A 330 18.86 -12.17 15.04
#